data_dfa4e87e096dc5b60842179676d52800
#
_entry.id   dfa4e87e096dc5b60842179676d52800
#
_cell.length_a   1.000
_cell.length_b   1.000
_cell.length_c   1.000
_cell.angle_alpha   90.00
_cell.angle_beta   90.00
_cell.angle_gamma   90.00
#
_symmetry.space_group_name_H-M   'P 1'
#
loop_
_entity.id
_entity.type
_entity.pdbx_description
1 polymer ?
#
loop_
_entity_poly.entity_id
_entity_poly.type
_entity_poly.pdbx_seq_one_letter_code
_entity_poly.pdbx_strand_id
1 'polypeptide(L)'
;KKNVNNKEQQYLCATSLTYFFIDILIQKKNSDFRLSNFLIYVLMATICDVMPLRKINKIIATNVINDFNIKTNAAFNFIFKQFGIKKKLTIDDLGYLLGPIINAGGRLGYSNYATELLSTDNPNIIKKKSIDLIKLNNKRKILEQNILNKINFDKIKQENKNVIIYYKDNIHEGLIGIIAAKLKDYFNKPSIVLTNSNNILKGSARSTPNYNIGQIIKKLLDKKIIENGGGHNMAGGFTIKKNNFLLLDNFIQKDFSNKILAPSNEYKYDSEISMSIINNNFINELNRLGPFGSYNL
;
A
#
# COMPACT_ATOMS: atom_id res chain seq x y z
N LYS A 1 6.49 19.19 6.92
CA LYS A 1 5.31 18.52 7.54
C LYS A 1 5.05 18.91 9.00
N LYS A 2 6.05 19.40 9.77
CA LYS A 2 5.88 19.66 11.23
C LYS A 2 5.25 21.02 11.58
N ASN A 3 5.14 21.97 10.68
CA ASN A 3 4.73 23.35 10.98
C ASN A 3 3.42 23.81 10.34
N VAL A 4 2.60 22.91 9.82
CA VAL A 4 1.32 23.30 9.24
C VAL A 4 0.21 22.73 10.12
N ASN A 5 -0.45 23.58 10.88
CA ASN A 5 -1.66 23.27 11.66
C ASN A 5 -2.87 22.85 10.77
N ASN A 6 -2.66 22.68 9.49
CA ASN A 6 -3.71 22.30 8.56
C ASN A 6 -3.81 20.77 8.47
N LYS A 7 -4.74 20.20 9.25
CA LYS A 7 -5.02 18.75 9.28
C LYS A 7 -5.34 18.17 7.90
N GLU A 8 -5.71 19.00 6.94
CA GLU A 8 -6.09 18.59 5.58
C GLU A 8 -4.92 18.07 4.75
N GLN A 9 -3.73 18.64 4.95
CA GLN A 9 -2.51 18.25 4.22
C GLN A 9 -1.91 16.92 4.71
N GLN A 10 -2.35 16.41 5.86
CA GLN A 10 -1.90 15.12 6.39
C GLN A 10 -2.35 13.92 5.53
N TYR A 11 -3.37 14.12 4.70
CA TYR A 11 -3.92 13.08 3.82
C TYR A 11 -3.29 13.03 2.43
N LEU A 12 -2.35 13.91 2.13
CA LEU A 12 -1.68 13.93 0.82
C LEU A 12 -0.49 12.96 0.78
N CYS A 13 -0.41 12.14 -0.27
CA CYS A 13 0.77 11.33 -0.55
C CYS A 13 1.91 12.19 -1.12
N ALA A 14 3.12 11.62 -1.24
CA ALA A 14 4.28 12.33 -1.77
C ALA A 14 4.05 12.83 -3.20
N THR A 15 3.40 12.01 -4.05
CA THR A 15 3.06 12.39 -5.43
C THR A 15 2.11 13.59 -5.48
N SER A 16 1.12 13.65 -4.58
CA SER A 16 0.23 14.81 -4.48
C SER A 16 1.00 16.08 -4.15
N LEU A 17 1.92 16.01 -3.17
CA LEU A 17 2.75 17.16 -2.78
C LEU A 17 3.65 17.62 -3.94
N THR A 18 4.24 16.68 -4.67
CA THR A 18 5.05 16.98 -5.86
C THR A 18 4.21 17.64 -6.94
N TYR A 19 3.00 17.14 -7.19
CA TYR A 19 2.06 17.71 -8.15
C TYR A 19 1.76 19.19 -7.84
N PHE A 20 1.34 19.49 -6.61
CA PHE A 20 1.03 20.87 -6.21
C PHE A 20 2.26 21.78 -6.21
N PHE A 21 3.44 21.24 -5.86
CA PHE A 21 4.68 22.00 -5.96
C PHE A 21 5.00 22.39 -7.42
N ILE A 22 4.87 21.45 -8.36
CA ILE A 22 5.07 21.71 -9.80
C ILE A 22 4.01 22.68 -10.31
N ASP A 23 2.75 22.56 -9.89
CA ASP A 23 1.69 23.47 -10.28
C ASP A 23 2.01 24.93 -9.92
N ILE A 24 2.49 25.15 -8.69
CA ILE A 24 2.95 26.49 -8.25
C ILE A 24 4.13 26.99 -9.10
N LEU A 25 5.05 26.12 -9.48
CA LEU A 25 6.19 26.52 -10.34
C LEU A 25 5.75 26.90 -11.74
N ILE A 26 4.79 26.17 -12.34
CA ILE A 26 4.21 26.46 -13.64
C ILE A 26 3.53 27.83 -13.62
N GLN A 27 2.71 28.09 -12.62
CA GLN A 27 2.02 29.37 -12.43
C GLN A 27 3.02 30.52 -12.28
N LYS A 28 4.06 30.36 -11.46
CA LYS A 28 5.10 31.39 -11.27
C LYS A 28 5.92 31.66 -12.52
N LYS A 29 6.08 30.67 -13.40
CA LYS A 29 6.83 30.83 -14.66
C LYS A 29 5.96 31.19 -15.83
N ASN A 30 4.64 31.41 -15.65
CA ASN A 30 3.66 31.65 -16.71
C ASN A 30 3.79 30.65 -17.87
N SER A 31 3.93 29.36 -17.55
CA SER A 31 4.08 28.29 -18.53
C SER A 31 2.72 27.70 -18.90
N ASP A 32 2.50 27.48 -20.21
CA ASP A 32 1.28 26.84 -20.73
C ASP A 32 1.23 25.33 -20.54
N PHE A 33 2.16 24.75 -19.75
CA PHE A 33 2.23 23.30 -19.52
C PHE A 33 0.98 22.81 -18.78
N ARG A 34 0.28 21.84 -19.39
CA ARG A 34 -0.96 21.27 -18.82
C ARG A 34 -0.65 20.13 -17.84
N LEU A 35 -0.58 20.45 -16.57
CA LEU A 35 -0.32 19.47 -15.51
C LEU A 35 -1.51 18.54 -15.25
N SER A 36 -2.73 18.92 -15.64
CA SER A 36 -3.96 18.12 -15.42
C SER A 36 -3.87 16.68 -15.96
N ASN A 37 -3.12 16.47 -17.05
CA ASN A 37 -2.91 15.13 -17.62
C ASN A 37 -2.20 14.15 -16.65
N PHE A 38 -1.55 14.66 -15.63
CA PHE A 38 -0.81 13.87 -14.64
C PHE A 38 -1.61 13.55 -13.36
N LEU A 39 -2.86 14.06 -13.25
CA LEU A 39 -3.72 13.75 -12.09
C LEU A 39 -3.99 12.26 -11.93
N ILE A 40 -3.95 11.49 -13.00
CA ILE A 40 -4.07 10.02 -12.95
C ILE A 40 -2.96 9.38 -12.10
N TYR A 41 -1.73 9.90 -12.15
CA TYR A 41 -0.62 9.38 -11.33
C TYR A 41 -0.77 9.79 -9.87
N VAL A 42 -1.33 10.98 -9.61
CA VAL A 42 -1.67 11.43 -8.25
C VAL A 42 -2.73 10.52 -7.65
N LEU A 43 -3.79 10.20 -8.42
CA LEU A 43 -4.83 9.27 -7.97
C LEU A 43 -4.26 7.87 -7.74
N MET A 44 -3.48 7.33 -8.68
CA MET A 44 -2.85 6.01 -8.54
C MET A 44 -2.00 5.92 -7.26
N ALA A 45 -1.15 6.92 -7.00
CA ALA A 45 -0.34 6.94 -5.79
C ALA A 45 -1.22 7.06 -4.52
N THR A 46 -2.26 7.90 -4.55
CA THR A 46 -3.21 8.05 -3.45
C THR A 46 -3.86 6.72 -3.08
N ILE A 47 -4.29 5.94 -4.08
CA ILE A 47 -4.91 4.63 -3.88
C ILE A 47 -3.88 3.58 -3.42
N CYS A 48 -2.72 3.51 -4.06
CA CYS A 48 -1.67 2.54 -3.72
C CYS A 48 -1.08 2.76 -2.32
N ASP A 49 -1.00 4.00 -1.86
CA ASP A 49 -0.55 4.37 -0.52
C ASP A 49 -1.67 4.30 0.53
N VAL A 50 -2.88 3.86 0.12
CA VAL A 50 -4.08 3.73 0.98
C VAL A 50 -4.39 5.04 1.72
N MET A 51 -4.20 6.18 1.04
CA MET A 51 -4.49 7.50 1.63
C MET A 51 -6.00 7.70 1.74
N PRO A 52 -6.46 8.43 2.78
CA PRO A 52 -7.88 8.73 2.93
C PRO A 52 -8.49 9.39 1.69
N LEU A 53 -9.54 8.79 1.13
CA LEU A 53 -10.24 9.30 -0.04
C LEU A 53 -11.28 10.36 0.38
N ARG A 54 -10.80 11.45 0.98
CA ARG A 54 -11.59 12.56 1.51
C ARG A 54 -11.09 13.89 0.96
N LYS A 55 -11.95 14.90 0.99
CA LYS A 55 -11.62 16.28 0.60
C LYS A 55 -10.94 16.33 -0.77
N ILE A 56 -9.73 16.90 -0.86
CA ILE A 56 -9.01 17.07 -2.11
C ILE A 56 -8.72 15.73 -2.82
N ASN A 57 -8.41 14.66 -2.08
CA ASN A 57 -8.22 13.32 -2.66
C ASN A 57 -9.51 12.80 -3.29
N LYS A 58 -10.67 13.06 -2.68
CA LYS A 58 -11.98 12.71 -3.22
C LYS A 58 -12.29 13.49 -4.50
N ILE A 59 -12.01 14.80 -4.51
CA ILE A 59 -12.21 15.66 -5.69
C ILE A 59 -11.35 15.17 -6.85
N ILE A 60 -10.06 14.90 -6.60
CA ILE A 60 -9.14 14.34 -7.61
C ILE A 60 -9.67 13.00 -8.13
N ALA A 61 -10.10 12.11 -7.23
CA ALA A 61 -10.62 10.80 -7.60
C ALA A 61 -11.88 10.93 -8.46
N THR A 62 -12.82 11.77 -8.08
CA THR A 62 -14.07 11.99 -8.82
C THR A 62 -13.77 12.51 -10.23
N ASN A 63 -12.94 13.56 -10.35
CA ASN A 63 -12.59 14.14 -11.64
C ASN A 63 -11.87 13.12 -12.52
N VAL A 64 -10.85 12.43 -11.98
CA VAL A 64 -10.09 11.46 -12.77
C VAL A 64 -10.97 10.29 -13.21
N ILE A 65 -11.77 9.71 -12.32
CA ILE A 65 -12.62 8.55 -12.69
C ILE A 65 -13.69 8.93 -13.71
N ASN A 66 -14.22 10.16 -13.65
CA ASN A 66 -15.24 10.60 -14.59
C ASN A 66 -14.65 10.96 -15.98
N ASP A 67 -13.50 11.63 -16.01
CA ASP A 67 -13.02 12.31 -17.21
C ASP A 67 -11.83 11.60 -17.87
N PHE A 68 -11.14 10.71 -17.14
CA PHE A 68 -9.94 10.05 -17.67
C PHE A 68 -10.28 9.03 -18.76
N ASN A 69 -9.73 9.28 -19.94
CA ASN A 69 -9.77 8.33 -21.02
C ASN A 69 -8.49 7.47 -21.03
N ILE A 70 -8.62 6.19 -20.75
CA ILE A 70 -7.47 5.27 -20.70
C ILE A 70 -6.66 5.23 -22.00
N LYS A 71 -7.29 5.53 -23.13
CA LYS A 71 -6.62 5.56 -24.45
C LYS A 71 -5.58 6.69 -24.55
N THR A 72 -5.70 7.74 -23.73
CA THR A 72 -4.72 8.84 -23.70
C THR A 72 -3.46 8.51 -22.94
N ASN A 73 -3.46 7.44 -22.13
CA ASN A 73 -2.27 6.94 -21.45
C ASN A 73 -1.82 5.62 -22.08
N ALA A 74 -0.78 5.68 -22.88
CA ALA A 74 -0.32 4.54 -23.69
C ALA A 74 0.09 3.33 -22.83
N ALA A 75 0.72 3.55 -21.67
CA ALA A 75 1.13 2.48 -20.76
C ALA A 75 -0.09 1.75 -20.15
N PHE A 76 -1.05 2.49 -19.60
CA PHE A 76 -2.26 1.90 -19.00
C PHE A 76 -3.15 1.25 -20.03
N ASN A 77 -3.29 1.87 -21.20
CA ASN A 77 -4.05 1.30 -22.31
C ASN A 77 -3.43 -0.02 -22.79
N PHE A 78 -2.09 -0.09 -22.89
CA PHE A 78 -1.42 -1.33 -23.25
C PHE A 78 -1.69 -2.42 -22.21
N ILE A 79 -1.56 -2.12 -20.91
CA ILE A 79 -1.82 -3.08 -19.84
C ILE A 79 -3.27 -3.56 -19.89
N PHE A 80 -4.27 -2.66 -20.03
CA PHE A 80 -5.67 -3.02 -20.14
C PHE A 80 -5.94 -3.97 -21.30
N LYS A 81 -5.34 -3.71 -22.47
CA LYS A 81 -5.45 -4.60 -23.65
C LYS A 81 -4.88 -5.99 -23.37
N GLN A 82 -3.76 -6.11 -22.64
CA GLN A 82 -3.17 -7.40 -22.28
C GLN A 82 -4.10 -8.26 -21.40
N PHE A 83 -4.99 -7.63 -20.62
CA PHE A 83 -5.98 -8.30 -19.77
C PHE A 83 -7.39 -8.34 -20.40
N GLY A 84 -7.56 -7.91 -21.64
CA GLY A 84 -8.85 -7.92 -22.34
C GLY A 84 -9.88 -6.95 -21.73
N ILE A 85 -9.44 -5.94 -20.95
CA ILE A 85 -10.32 -5.01 -20.25
C ILE A 85 -10.79 -3.91 -21.22
N LYS A 86 -12.12 -3.78 -21.39
CA LYS A 86 -12.75 -2.80 -22.30
C LYS A 86 -13.59 -1.74 -21.58
N LYS A 87 -13.68 -1.80 -20.25
CA LYS A 87 -14.47 -0.87 -19.42
C LYS A 87 -13.70 0.42 -19.11
N LYS A 88 -14.40 1.43 -18.58
CA LYS A 88 -13.79 2.62 -17.98
C LYS A 88 -12.90 2.23 -16.78
N LEU A 89 -11.88 3.05 -16.53
CA LEU A 89 -11.01 2.91 -15.36
C LEU A 89 -11.81 3.05 -14.07
N THR A 90 -11.50 2.20 -13.08
CA THR A 90 -12.08 2.26 -11.73
C THR A 90 -10.98 2.39 -10.67
N ILE A 91 -11.37 2.74 -9.45
CA ILE A 91 -10.45 2.75 -8.28
C ILE A 91 -9.80 1.38 -8.07
N ASP A 92 -10.58 0.30 -8.24
CA ASP A 92 -10.09 -1.08 -8.09
C ASP A 92 -9.03 -1.43 -9.14
N ASP A 93 -9.19 -0.95 -10.37
CA ASP A 93 -8.17 -1.16 -11.40
C ASP A 93 -6.84 -0.50 -11.04
N LEU A 94 -6.88 0.67 -10.38
CA LEU A 94 -5.69 1.32 -9.86
C LEU A 94 -5.06 0.54 -8.70
N GLY A 95 -5.87 0.11 -7.73
CA GLY A 95 -5.39 -0.56 -6.52
C GLY A 95 -4.97 -2.01 -6.73
N TYR A 96 -5.68 -2.77 -7.57
CA TYR A 96 -5.54 -4.23 -7.67
C TYR A 96 -4.95 -4.72 -9.00
N LEU A 97 -4.87 -3.87 -10.03
CA LEU A 97 -4.26 -4.23 -11.30
C LEU A 97 -3.03 -3.37 -11.60
N LEU A 98 -3.21 -2.07 -11.86
CA LEU A 98 -2.13 -1.19 -12.29
C LEU A 98 -1.08 -0.99 -11.20
N GLY A 99 -1.49 -0.69 -9.97
CA GLY A 99 -0.59 -0.50 -8.84
C GLY A 99 0.32 -1.70 -8.57
N PRO A 100 -0.21 -2.93 -8.42
CA PRO A 100 0.61 -4.12 -8.26
C PRO A 100 1.59 -4.40 -9.40
N ILE A 101 1.20 -4.14 -10.66
CA ILE A 101 2.09 -4.31 -11.84
C ILE A 101 3.21 -3.30 -11.79
N ILE A 102 2.91 -2.01 -11.60
CA ILE A 102 3.90 -0.93 -11.51
C ILE A 102 4.88 -1.17 -10.36
N ASN A 103 4.38 -1.59 -9.19
CA ASN A 103 5.20 -1.86 -8.02
C ASN A 103 6.03 -3.14 -8.09
N ALA A 104 5.74 -4.06 -9.03
CA ALA A 104 6.40 -5.36 -9.10
C ALA A 104 7.91 -5.26 -9.38
N GLY A 105 8.32 -4.30 -10.21
CA GLY A 105 9.72 -4.04 -10.51
C GLY A 105 10.54 -3.71 -9.26
N GLY A 106 10.10 -2.73 -8.47
CA GLY A 106 10.77 -2.33 -7.24
C GLY A 106 10.85 -3.44 -6.20
N ARG A 107 9.87 -4.35 -6.16
CA ARG A 107 9.88 -5.50 -5.23
C ARG A 107 10.85 -6.61 -5.61
N LEU A 108 11.21 -6.73 -6.90
CA LEU A 108 12.06 -7.79 -7.41
C LEU A 108 13.41 -7.30 -7.96
N GLY A 109 13.82 -6.06 -7.58
CA GLY A 109 15.15 -5.52 -7.91
C GLY A 109 15.25 -4.74 -9.23
N TYR A 110 14.11 -4.45 -9.88
CA TYR A 110 14.04 -3.69 -11.14
C TYR A 110 13.32 -2.35 -10.94
N SER A 111 13.82 -1.51 -10.02
CA SER A 111 13.16 -0.29 -9.56
C SER A 111 12.94 0.77 -10.65
N ASN A 112 13.79 0.81 -11.69
CA ASN A 112 13.71 1.75 -12.81
C ASN A 112 12.62 1.41 -13.83
N TYR A 113 12.12 0.16 -13.90
CA TYR A 113 11.19 -0.26 -14.96
C TYR A 113 9.88 0.52 -14.95
N ALA A 114 9.34 0.80 -13.77
CA ALA A 114 8.12 1.61 -13.64
C ALA A 114 8.33 3.05 -14.09
N THR A 115 9.45 3.66 -13.70
CA THR A 115 9.81 5.02 -14.10
C THR A 115 9.98 5.11 -15.60
N GLU A 116 10.73 4.19 -16.21
CA GLU A 116 10.94 4.14 -17.67
C GLU A 116 9.60 3.96 -18.42
N LEU A 117 8.70 3.11 -17.90
CA LEU A 117 7.38 2.92 -18.51
C LEU A 117 6.51 4.19 -18.46
N LEU A 118 6.48 4.86 -17.31
CA LEU A 118 5.56 5.98 -17.08
C LEU A 118 6.07 7.33 -17.60
N SER A 119 7.37 7.42 -17.96
CA SER A 119 8.00 8.64 -18.45
C SER A 119 8.30 8.65 -19.96
N THR A 120 7.85 7.64 -20.71
CA THR A 120 8.14 7.51 -22.14
C THR A 120 6.88 7.53 -23.00
N ASP A 121 7.00 8.13 -24.18
CA ASP A 121 5.98 8.03 -25.25
C ASP A 121 6.37 7.04 -26.34
N ASN A 122 7.55 6.38 -26.24
CA ASN A 122 8.02 5.43 -27.24
C ASN A 122 7.24 4.10 -27.15
N PRO A 123 6.48 3.71 -28.21
CA PRO A 123 5.63 2.53 -28.18
C PRO A 123 6.38 1.22 -27.93
N ASN A 124 7.63 1.11 -28.41
CA ASN A 124 8.45 -0.08 -28.22
C ASN A 124 8.89 -0.24 -26.76
N ILE A 125 9.28 0.86 -26.11
CA ILE A 125 9.63 0.86 -24.69
C ILE A 125 8.39 0.55 -23.85
N ILE A 126 7.26 1.19 -24.15
CA ILE A 126 5.98 0.94 -23.46
C ILE A 126 5.61 -0.55 -23.54
N LYS A 127 5.63 -1.13 -24.75
CA LYS A 127 5.33 -2.55 -24.95
C LYS A 127 6.27 -3.43 -24.14
N LYS A 128 7.59 -3.23 -24.29
CA LYS A 128 8.61 -4.03 -23.60
C LYS A 128 8.45 -3.95 -22.08
N LYS A 129 8.44 -2.72 -21.51
CA LYS A 129 8.41 -2.53 -20.06
C LYS A 129 7.09 -2.96 -19.44
N SER A 130 5.96 -2.78 -20.14
CA SER A 130 4.66 -3.31 -19.66
C SER A 130 4.68 -4.83 -19.57
N ILE A 131 5.17 -5.52 -20.60
CA ILE A 131 5.28 -6.99 -20.59
C ILE A 131 6.22 -7.45 -19.46
N ASP A 132 7.36 -6.80 -19.29
CA ASP A 132 8.33 -7.15 -18.25
C ASP A 132 7.72 -6.97 -16.86
N LEU A 133 7.02 -5.86 -16.60
CA LEU A 133 6.36 -5.61 -15.31
C LEU A 133 5.21 -6.59 -15.05
N ILE A 134 4.43 -6.97 -16.06
CA ILE A 134 3.40 -8.02 -15.94
C ILE A 134 4.03 -9.36 -15.57
N LYS A 135 5.13 -9.75 -16.23
CA LYS A 135 5.89 -10.98 -15.90
C LYS A 135 6.44 -10.94 -14.47
N LEU A 136 7.02 -9.80 -14.06
CA LEU A 136 7.52 -9.60 -12.69
C LEU A 136 6.40 -9.69 -11.66
N ASN A 137 5.21 -9.11 -11.94
CA ASN A 137 4.07 -9.23 -11.05
C ASN A 137 3.58 -10.67 -10.90
N ASN A 138 3.55 -11.44 -12.00
CA ASN A 138 3.21 -12.85 -11.94
C ASN A 138 4.26 -13.65 -11.15
N LYS A 139 5.55 -13.41 -11.40
CA LYS A 139 6.64 -14.02 -10.62
C LYS A 139 6.52 -13.69 -9.13
N ARG A 140 6.22 -12.42 -8.79
CA ARG A 140 5.99 -12.00 -7.41
C ARG A 140 4.85 -12.80 -6.77
N LYS A 141 3.69 -12.95 -7.47
CA LYS A 141 2.55 -13.72 -6.96
C LYS A 141 2.90 -15.18 -6.69
N ILE A 142 3.64 -15.82 -7.61
CA ILE A 142 4.09 -17.20 -7.45
C ILE A 142 5.03 -17.33 -6.24
N LEU A 143 6.01 -16.43 -6.10
CA LEU A 143 6.92 -16.43 -4.96
C LEU A 143 6.18 -16.23 -3.63
N GLU A 144 5.23 -15.30 -3.59
CA GLU A 144 4.37 -15.05 -2.44
C GLU A 144 3.60 -16.31 -2.04
N GLN A 145 2.92 -16.95 -3.00
CA GLN A 145 2.16 -18.18 -2.76
C GLN A 145 3.05 -19.32 -2.28
N ASN A 146 4.21 -19.50 -2.89
CA ASN A 146 5.18 -20.52 -2.48
C ASN A 146 5.70 -20.33 -1.04
N ILE A 147 5.85 -19.06 -0.60
CA ILE A 147 6.23 -18.76 0.78
C ILE A 147 5.07 -19.09 1.72
N LEU A 148 3.85 -18.63 1.41
CA LEU A 148 2.66 -18.85 2.23
C LEU A 148 2.36 -20.34 2.41
N ASN A 149 2.48 -21.15 1.35
CA ASN A 149 2.28 -22.60 1.39
C ASN A 149 3.29 -23.33 2.31
N LYS A 150 4.44 -22.72 2.59
CA LYS A 150 5.48 -23.26 3.47
C LYS A 150 5.32 -22.81 4.94
N ILE A 151 4.39 -21.92 5.22
CA ILE A 151 4.10 -21.46 6.59
C ILE A 151 3.18 -22.48 7.28
N ASN A 152 3.59 -22.96 8.42
CA ASN A 152 2.73 -23.79 9.27
C ASN A 152 1.83 -22.87 10.12
N PHE A 153 0.64 -22.59 9.63
CA PHE A 153 -0.33 -21.73 10.29
C PHE A 153 -0.83 -22.31 11.61
N ASP A 154 -1.00 -23.63 11.69
CA ASP A 154 -1.46 -24.31 12.91
C ASP A 154 -0.42 -24.17 14.04
N LYS A 155 0.85 -24.33 13.74
CA LYS A 155 1.92 -24.09 14.70
C LYS A 155 1.90 -22.66 15.24
N ILE A 156 1.79 -21.67 14.35
CA ILE A 156 1.70 -20.25 14.75
C ILE A 156 0.47 -20.03 15.65
N LYS A 157 -0.66 -20.65 15.33
CA LYS A 157 -1.88 -20.56 16.13
C LYS A 157 -1.70 -21.19 17.51
N GLN A 158 -1.03 -22.34 17.60
CA GLN A 158 -0.75 -23.02 18.87
C GLN A 158 0.20 -22.23 19.77
N GLU A 159 1.18 -21.51 19.21
CA GLU A 159 2.07 -20.63 19.99
C GLU A 159 1.33 -19.49 20.69
N ASN A 160 0.12 -19.17 20.26
CA ASN A 160 -0.79 -18.15 20.80
C ASN A 160 -0.14 -16.83 21.19
N LYS A 161 0.85 -16.38 20.41
CA LYS A 161 1.53 -15.11 20.61
C LYS A 161 0.62 -13.93 20.28
N ASN A 162 0.79 -12.83 20.98
CA ASN A 162 0.05 -11.58 20.75
C ASN A 162 0.48 -10.87 19.46
N VAL A 163 1.78 -10.94 19.15
CA VAL A 163 2.37 -10.43 17.92
C VAL A 163 3.02 -11.60 17.19
N ILE A 164 2.64 -11.81 15.93
CA ILE A 164 3.22 -12.87 15.11
C ILE A 164 4.62 -12.43 14.66
N ILE A 165 5.63 -13.25 14.95
CA ILE A 165 6.98 -13.02 14.44
C ILE A 165 7.40 -14.26 13.65
N TYR A 166 7.53 -14.08 12.34
CA TYR A 166 7.93 -15.14 11.42
C TYR A 166 9.30 -14.84 10.82
N TYR A 167 10.24 -15.74 11.06
CA TYR A 167 11.58 -15.67 10.49
C TYR A 167 11.82 -16.83 9.54
N LYS A 168 12.34 -16.53 8.37
CA LYS A 168 12.82 -17.52 7.42
C LYS A 168 13.92 -16.93 6.56
N ASP A 169 15.04 -17.67 6.42
CA ASP A 169 16.09 -17.35 5.48
C ASP A 169 15.57 -17.42 4.02
N ASN A 170 16.21 -16.66 3.15
CA ASN A 170 15.98 -16.67 1.70
C ASN A 170 14.58 -16.21 1.25
N ILE A 171 13.85 -15.43 2.05
CA ILE A 171 12.73 -14.67 1.55
C ILE A 171 13.28 -13.39 0.90
N HIS A 172 12.89 -13.11 -0.33
CA HIS A 172 13.26 -11.85 -1.00
C HIS A 172 12.73 -10.65 -0.19
N GLU A 173 13.61 -9.67 0.10
CA GLU A 173 13.29 -8.51 0.96
C GLU A 173 12.05 -7.74 0.51
N GLY A 174 11.83 -7.60 -0.78
CA GLY A 174 10.64 -6.94 -1.34
C GLY A 174 9.32 -7.66 -1.07
N LEU A 175 9.36 -8.90 -0.54
CA LEU A 175 8.16 -9.71 -0.26
C LEU A 175 7.82 -9.79 1.23
N ILE A 176 8.78 -9.56 2.15
CA ILE A 176 8.52 -9.69 3.60
C ILE A 176 7.35 -8.83 4.07
N GLY A 177 7.19 -7.63 3.51
CA GLY A 177 6.07 -6.74 3.87
C GLY A 177 4.70 -7.24 3.37
N ILE A 178 4.66 -7.98 2.25
CA ILE A 178 3.43 -8.58 1.74
C ILE A 178 3.06 -9.78 2.61
N ILE A 179 4.03 -10.62 2.95
CA ILE A 179 3.81 -11.78 3.83
C ILE A 179 3.37 -11.31 5.22
N ALA A 180 3.99 -10.26 5.78
CA ALA A 180 3.56 -9.68 7.05
C ALA A 180 2.10 -9.19 7.00
N ALA A 181 1.67 -8.57 5.89
CA ALA A 181 0.28 -8.18 5.70
C ALA A 181 -0.67 -9.38 5.68
N LYS A 182 -0.32 -10.44 4.94
CA LYS A 182 -1.12 -11.68 4.88
C LYS A 182 -1.25 -12.37 6.24
N LEU A 183 -0.15 -12.46 7.00
CA LEU A 183 -0.20 -13.01 8.35
C LEU A 183 -1.06 -12.16 9.29
N LYS A 184 -0.92 -10.83 9.22
CA LYS A 184 -1.75 -9.89 9.98
C LYS A 184 -3.24 -10.09 9.66
N ASP A 185 -3.61 -10.20 8.38
CA ASP A 185 -5.00 -10.37 7.95
C ASP A 185 -5.57 -11.73 8.39
N TYR A 186 -4.78 -12.81 8.26
CA TYR A 186 -5.21 -14.15 8.62
C TYR A 186 -5.43 -14.31 10.14
N PHE A 187 -4.48 -13.81 10.95
CA PHE A 187 -4.55 -13.98 12.42
C PHE A 187 -5.25 -12.80 13.13
N ASN A 188 -5.56 -11.71 12.43
CA ASN A 188 -6.03 -10.44 13.00
C ASN A 188 -5.11 -9.95 14.15
N LYS A 189 -3.81 -10.15 14.01
CA LYS A 189 -2.77 -9.78 14.99
C LYS A 189 -1.65 -9.00 14.29
N PRO A 190 -0.98 -8.05 14.97
CA PRO A 190 0.24 -7.46 14.43
C PRO A 190 1.22 -8.54 14.03
N SER A 191 1.87 -8.37 12.87
CA SER A 191 2.74 -9.40 12.32
C SER A 191 4.04 -8.82 11.79
N ILE A 192 5.14 -9.49 12.07
CA ILE A 192 6.49 -9.13 11.67
C ILE A 192 7.08 -10.31 10.90
N VAL A 193 7.63 -10.03 9.73
CA VAL A 193 8.37 -11.03 8.96
C VAL A 193 9.80 -10.58 8.80
N LEU A 194 10.73 -11.48 9.10
CA LEU A 194 12.16 -11.25 8.99
C LEU A 194 12.79 -12.19 7.98
N THR A 195 13.83 -11.71 7.32
CA THR A 195 14.70 -12.52 6.45
C THR A 195 16.16 -12.13 6.66
N ASN A 196 17.05 -13.05 6.35
CA ASN A 196 18.49 -12.78 6.41
C ASN A 196 18.92 -12.02 5.15
N SER A 197 19.71 -10.97 5.34
CA SER A 197 20.33 -10.17 4.28
C SER A 197 21.74 -9.80 4.74
N ASN A 198 22.77 -10.45 4.18
CA ASN A 198 24.19 -10.17 4.47
C ASN A 198 24.50 -10.13 5.98
N ASN A 199 24.15 -11.19 6.71
CA ASN A 199 24.35 -11.35 8.17
C ASN A 199 23.54 -10.40 9.07
N ILE A 200 22.65 -9.62 8.49
CA ILE A 200 21.70 -8.76 9.20
C ILE A 200 20.29 -9.27 8.88
N LEU A 201 19.38 -9.25 9.85
CA LEU A 201 17.98 -9.53 9.57
C LEU A 201 17.27 -8.24 9.16
N LYS A 202 16.58 -8.29 8.03
CA LYS A 202 15.63 -7.27 7.61
C LYS A 202 14.24 -7.68 8.03
N GLY A 203 13.55 -6.79 8.74
CA GLY A 203 12.20 -6.98 9.24
C GLY A 203 11.21 -6.03 8.60
N SER A 204 10.03 -6.54 8.28
CA SER A 204 8.88 -5.72 7.89
C SER A 204 7.70 -6.06 8.78
N ALA A 205 7.07 -5.03 9.35
CA ALA A 205 5.96 -5.14 10.27
C ALA A 205 4.67 -4.59 9.65
N ARG A 206 3.56 -5.24 9.98
CA ARG A 206 2.20 -4.80 9.71
C ARG A 206 1.37 -4.91 10.97
N SER A 207 0.54 -3.91 11.23
CA SER A 207 -0.16 -3.80 12.50
C SER A 207 -1.68 -3.71 12.35
N THR A 208 -2.36 -3.95 13.45
CA THR A 208 -3.79 -3.69 13.64
C THR A 208 -3.99 -2.26 14.18
N PRO A 209 -5.19 -1.67 14.05
CA PRO A 209 -5.43 -0.27 14.48
C PRO A 209 -5.05 0.04 15.93
N ASN A 210 -5.14 -0.95 16.81
CA ASN A 210 -4.92 -0.78 18.26
C ASN A 210 -3.44 -0.91 18.67
N TYR A 211 -2.52 -1.17 17.75
CA TYR A 211 -1.10 -1.35 18.05
C TYR A 211 -0.21 -0.52 17.13
N ASN A 212 0.24 0.64 17.60
CA ASN A 212 1.09 1.55 16.82
C ASN A 212 2.51 1.00 16.65
N ILE A 213 2.75 0.29 15.55
CA ILE A 213 4.05 -0.36 15.30
C ILE A 213 5.19 0.65 15.07
N GLY A 214 4.91 1.85 14.55
CA GLY A 214 5.93 2.88 14.39
C GLY A 214 6.49 3.37 15.71
N GLN A 215 5.65 3.53 16.75
CA GLN A 215 6.11 3.85 18.10
C GLN A 215 6.94 2.71 18.70
N ILE A 216 6.58 1.45 18.43
CA ILE A 216 7.33 0.30 18.91
C ILE A 216 8.71 0.24 18.27
N ILE A 217 8.81 0.43 16.96
CA ILE A 217 10.09 0.51 16.24
C ILE A 217 10.96 1.63 16.82
N LYS A 218 10.40 2.80 17.15
CA LYS A 218 11.13 3.87 17.82
C LYS A 218 11.67 3.43 19.19
N LYS A 219 10.84 2.80 20.03
CA LYS A 219 11.28 2.25 21.34
C LYS A 219 12.40 1.21 21.20
N LEU A 220 12.31 0.35 20.15
CA LEU A 220 13.35 -0.65 19.86
C LEU A 220 14.68 -0.01 19.45
N LEU A 221 14.64 1.10 18.71
CA LEU A 221 15.81 1.92 18.36
C LEU A 221 16.42 2.55 19.61
N ASP A 222 15.60 3.21 20.43
CA ASP A 222 16.05 3.89 21.66
C ASP A 222 16.73 2.89 22.63
N LYS A 223 16.26 1.64 22.65
CA LYS A 223 16.85 0.53 23.44
C LYS A 223 18.01 -0.20 22.75
N LYS A 224 18.42 0.22 21.54
CA LYS A 224 19.47 -0.42 20.75
C LYS A 224 19.24 -1.91 20.48
N ILE A 225 17.98 -2.35 20.49
CA ILE A 225 17.61 -3.73 20.11
C ILE A 225 17.70 -3.89 18.60
N ILE A 226 17.30 -2.88 17.84
CA ILE A 226 17.43 -2.80 16.38
C ILE A 226 18.45 -1.73 15.98
N GLU A 227 19.03 -1.87 14.80
CA GLU A 227 20.09 -0.95 14.32
C GLU A 227 19.50 0.27 13.61
N ASN A 228 18.54 0.04 12.74
CA ASN A 228 17.85 1.08 11.98
C ASN A 228 16.38 0.67 11.82
N GLY A 229 15.52 1.65 11.69
CA GLY A 229 14.11 1.37 11.42
C GLY A 229 13.28 2.63 11.47
N GLY A 230 12.06 2.47 10.96
CA GLY A 230 11.06 3.52 10.96
C GLY A 230 9.72 2.99 10.49
N GLY A 231 8.69 3.80 10.70
CA GLY A 231 7.36 3.40 10.30
C GLY A 231 6.30 4.38 10.76
N HIS A 232 5.09 4.01 10.47
CA HIS A 232 3.86 4.69 10.86
C HIS A 232 3.00 3.74 11.69
N ASN A 233 1.80 4.17 12.08
CA ASN A 233 0.91 3.41 12.95
C ASN A 233 0.71 1.96 12.52
N MET A 234 0.52 1.73 11.19
CA MET A 234 0.08 0.44 10.64
C MET A 234 1.19 -0.36 9.98
N ALA A 235 2.35 0.22 9.72
CA ALA A 235 3.43 -0.44 9.01
C ALA A 235 4.79 0.15 9.36
N GLY A 236 5.83 -0.70 9.31
CA GLY A 236 7.21 -0.26 9.50
C GLY A 236 8.21 -1.29 8.99
N GLY A 237 9.46 -0.85 8.91
CA GLY A 237 10.59 -1.70 8.52
C GLY A 237 11.78 -1.41 9.42
N PHE A 238 12.64 -2.39 9.60
CA PHE A 238 13.83 -2.26 10.44
C PHE A 238 14.91 -3.27 10.09
N THR A 239 16.11 -3.03 10.59
CA THR A 239 17.24 -3.96 10.54
C THR A 239 17.67 -4.32 11.95
N ILE A 240 18.07 -5.58 12.15
CA ILE A 240 18.44 -6.12 13.46
C ILE A 240 19.55 -7.14 13.32
N LYS A 241 20.50 -7.16 14.28
CA LYS A 241 21.49 -8.23 14.39
C LYS A 241 20.81 -9.56 14.75
N LYS A 242 21.25 -10.66 14.13
CA LYS A 242 20.68 -11.99 14.38
C LYS A 242 20.66 -12.35 15.88
N ASN A 243 21.70 -11.97 16.62
CA ASN A 243 21.79 -12.25 18.04
C ASN A 243 20.73 -11.53 18.90
N ASN A 244 20.16 -10.42 18.39
CA ASN A 244 19.14 -9.65 19.09
C ASN A 244 17.70 -10.17 18.83
N PHE A 245 17.54 -11.24 18.03
CA PHE A 245 16.21 -11.76 17.67
C PHE A 245 15.34 -12.11 18.90
N LEU A 246 15.90 -12.81 19.88
CA LEU A 246 15.18 -13.15 21.11
C LEU A 246 14.81 -11.92 21.94
N LEU A 247 15.71 -10.92 21.99
CA LEU A 247 15.42 -9.63 22.66
C LEU A 247 14.25 -8.90 21.99
N LEU A 248 14.20 -8.91 20.66
CA LEU A 248 13.09 -8.37 19.88
C LEU A 248 11.77 -9.05 20.22
N ASP A 249 11.73 -10.38 20.16
CA ASP A 249 10.50 -11.15 20.44
C ASP A 249 10.00 -10.88 21.86
N ASN A 250 10.86 -11.04 22.86
CA ASN A 250 10.51 -10.81 24.26
C ASN A 250 10.00 -9.37 24.52
N PHE A 251 10.69 -8.38 23.93
CA PHE A 251 10.28 -6.98 24.09
C PHE A 251 8.89 -6.71 23.50
N ILE A 252 8.65 -7.18 22.29
CA ILE A 252 7.39 -6.91 21.56
C ILE A 252 6.22 -7.61 22.24
N GLN A 253 6.38 -8.89 22.65
CA GLN A 253 5.33 -9.62 23.37
C GLN A 253 4.97 -8.92 24.69
N LYS A 254 5.98 -8.50 25.46
CA LYS A 254 5.77 -7.77 26.71
C LYS A 254 5.13 -6.39 26.51
N ASP A 255 5.58 -5.61 25.51
CA ASP A 255 4.99 -4.30 25.23
C ASP A 255 3.51 -4.42 24.83
N PHE A 256 3.17 -5.46 24.05
CA PHE A 256 1.78 -5.72 23.65
C PHE A 256 0.91 -6.10 24.86
N SER A 257 1.39 -7.01 25.72
CA SER A 257 0.64 -7.47 26.91
C SER A 257 0.36 -6.34 27.90
N ASN A 258 1.21 -5.33 27.95
CA ASN A 258 1.04 -4.17 28.82
C ASN A 258 0.04 -3.12 28.28
N LYS A 259 -0.51 -3.33 27.08
CA LYS A 259 -1.51 -2.41 26.49
C LYS A 259 -2.91 -2.92 26.76
N ILE A 260 -3.72 -2.07 27.33
CA ILE A 260 -5.17 -2.28 27.38
C ILE A 260 -5.69 -2.03 25.95
N LEU A 261 -5.97 -3.11 25.25
CA LEU A 261 -6.57 -3.03 23.91
C LEU A 261 -8.07 -2.81 24.10
N ALA A 262 -8.57 -1.68 23.60
CA ALA A 262 -10.01 -1.51 23.48
C ALA A 262 -10.57 -2.61 22.54
N PRO A 263 -11.73 -3.20 22.82
CA PRO A 263 -12.35 -4.18 21.93
C PRO A 263 -12.55 -3.57 20.54
N SER A 264 -12.00 -4.22 19.52
CA SER A 264 -11.90 -3.71 18.14
C SER A 264 -13.09 -4.07 17.25
N ASN A 265 -14.18 -4.55 17.80
CA ASN A 265 -15.30 -5.10 17.01
C ASN A 265 -16.49 -4.13 16.85
N GLU A 266 -16.27 -2.84 16.90
CA GLU A 266 -17.30 -1.88 16.49
C GLU A 266 -17.34 -1.79 14.97
N TYR A 267 -18.33 -2.40 14.34
CA TYR A 267 -18.68 -2.13 12.96
C TYR A 267 -19.46 -0.81 12.93
N LYS A 268 -18.92 0.17 12.22
CA LYS A 268 -19.63 1.44 11.98
C LYS A 268 -20.39 1.31 10.68
N TYR A 269 -21.65 1.65 10.69
CA TYR A 269 -22.51 1.75 9.51
C TYR A 269 -23.18 3.12 9.48
N ASP A 270 -23.49 3.62 8.29
CA ASP A 270 -24.10 4.94 8.15
C ASP A 270 -25.63 4.89 8.33
N SER A 271 -26.27 3.80 7.92
CA SER A 271 -27.71 3.63 8.05
C SER A 271 -28.13 2.17 8.00
N GLU A 272 -29.25 1.86 8.63
CA GLU A 272 -29.96 0.60 8.52
C GLU A 272 -31.06 0.73 7.45
N ILE A 273 -31.13 -0.21 6.53
CA ILE A 273 -32.09 -0.21 5.42
C ILE A 273 -32.81 -1.55 5.32
N SER A 274 -34.07 -1.52 4.87
CA SER A 274 -34.82 -2.75 4.57
C SER A 274 -34.40 -3.32 3.21
N MET A 275 -34.49 -4.64 3.05
CA MET A 275 -34.17 -5.33 1.78
C MET A 275 -35.03 -4.82 0.61
N SER A 276 -36.25 -4.35 0.87
CA SER A 276 -37.17 -3.83 -0.15
C SER A 276 -36.70 -2.54 -0.82
N ILE A 277 -35.80 -1.78 -0.18
CA ILE A 277 -35.25 -0.53 -0.73
C ILE A 277 -34.13 -0.83 -1.74
N ILE A 278 -33.51 -2.01 -1.69
CA ILE A 278 -32.40 -2.38 -2.55
C ILE A 278 -32.91 -2.69 -3.96
N ASN A 279 -32.92 -1.68 -4.79
CA ASN A 279 -33.30 -1.74 -6.19
C ASN A 279 -32.27 -0.95 -7.05
N ASN A 280 -32.43 -1.01 -8.39
CA ASN A 280 -31.50 -0.34 -9.29
C ASN A 280 -31.40 1.18 -9.06
N ASN A 281 -32.48 1.83 -8.69
CA ASN A 281 -32.46 3.28 -8.40
C ASN A 281 -31.60 3.57 -7.16
N PHE A 282 -31.82 2.81 -6.07
CA PHE A 282 -31.01 2.93 -4.87
C PHE A 282 -29.53 2.71 -5.15
N ILE A 283 -29.18 1.67 -5.91
CA ILE A 283 -27.79 1.40 -6.29
C ILE A 283 -27.20 2.53 -7.14
N ASN A 284 -27.98 3.10 -8.07
CA ASN A 284 -27.54 4.24 -8.88
C ASN A 284 -27.30 5.48 -8.03
N GLU A 285 -28.18 5.79 -7.08
CA GLU A 285 -27.98 6.92 -6.16
C GLU A 285 -26.77 6.70 -5.25
N LEU A 286 -26.58 5.47 -4.73
CA LEU A 286 -25.40 5.13 -3.94
C LEU A 286 -24.11 5.31 -4.74
N ASN A 287 -24.08 4.87 -6.00
CA ASN A 287 -22.93 5.04 -6.88
C ASN A 287 -22.54 6.51 -7.14
N ARG A 288 -23.50 7.44 -7.04
CA ARG A 288 -23.23 8.89 -7.14
C ARG A 288 -22.40 9.41 -5.97
N LEU A 289 -22.43 8.74 -4.81
CA LEU A 289 -21.58 9.06 -3.66
C LEU A 289 -20.12 8.63 -3.87
N GLY A 290 -19.87 7.77 -4.85
CA GLY A 290 -18.53 7.31 -5.23
C GLY A 290 -17.60 8.45 -5.72
N PRO A 291 -16.36 8.13 -6.07
CA PRO A 291 -15.73 6.83 -5.91
C PRO A 291 -15.47 6.50 -4.44
N PHE A 292 -15.65 5.23 -4.07
CA PHE A 292 -15.39 4.71 -2.72
C PHE A 292 -13.92 4.29 -2.54
N GLY A 293 -13.45 4.22 -1.30
CA GLY A 293 -12.08 3.84 -0.98
C GLY A 293 -11.72 4.08 0.47
N SER A 294 -10.45 4.10 0.82
CA SER A 294 -9.99 4.26 2.21
C SER A 294 -10.65 5.48 2.89
N TYR A 295 -11.30 5.27 4.04
CA TYR A 295 -12.05 6.29 4.80
C TYR A 295 -13.21 6.98 4.05
N ASN A 296 -13.68 6.38 2.97
CA ASN A 296 -14.86 6.77 2.22
C ASN A 296 -15.50 5.49 1.68
N LEU A 297 -16.14 4.77 2.58
CA LEU A 297 -16.79 3.48 2.34
C LEU A 297 -18.21 3.70 1.85
#